data_ff72989a767ddda51a076e37c2bf869c
#
_entry.id   ff72989a767ddda51a076e37c2bf869c
#
_cell.length_a   1.000
_cell.length_b   1.000
_cell.length_c   1.000
_cell.angle_alpha   90.00
_cell.angle_beta   90.00
_cell.angle_gamma   90.00
#
_symmetry.space_group_name_H-M   'P 1'
#
loop_
_entity.id
_entity.type
_entity.pdbx_description
1 polymer ?
#
loop_
_entity_poly.entity_id
_entity_poly.type
_entity_poly.pdbx_seq_one_letter_code
_entity_poly.pdbx_strand_id
1 'polypeptide(L)'
;MRVIMVKGFSKTGKTTTVTQIIKELRRRGYSVGTVKDIHYEKFAMDHPGTDTYKHTQAGAQRVTALGEKETDILLSRRMDIDAVLKYYKEDFVILEGDSGADCPAILTGATEEDLAKRMTDQVIAVSGIISGKLDHYGRLPVINCLEEVEKMADLIEKATEEQKQEADVILTIDGVEIPMVPFVKNTLKNVVIGAVKALDGYEEGKEIAIRVKG
;
A
#
# COMPACT_ATOMS: atom_id res chain seq x y z
N MET A 1 4.06 6.74 5.99
CA MET A 1 3.61 6.18 4.70
C MET A 1 2.18 5.72 4.88
N ARG A 2 1.28 6.04 3.96
CA ARG A 2 -0.14 5.66 3.94
C ARG A 2 -0.36 4.69 2.78
N VAL A 3 -1.08 3.59 3.01
CA VAL A 3 -1.27 2.54 2.00
C VAL A 3 -2.75 2.43 1.66
N ILE A 4 -3.07 2.35 0.37
CA ILE A 4 -4.42 2.15 -0.17
C ILE A 4 -4.39 1.10 -1.26
N MET A 5 -5.37 0.21 -1.28
CA MET A 5 -5.50 -0.82 -2.31
C MET A 5 -6.60 -0.45 -3.33
N VAL A 6 -6.37 -0.74 -4.61
CA VAL A 6 -7.39 -0.71 -5.66
C VAL A 6 -7.52 -2.13 -6.22
N LYS A 7 -8.60 -2.81 -5.85
CA LYS A 7 -8.87 -4.21 -6.22
C LYS A 7 -10.10 -4.36 -7.10
N GLY A 8 -10.27 -5.53 -7.71
CA GLY A 8 -11.38 -5.85 -8.62
C GLY A 8 -10.93 -6.81 -9.72
N PHE A 9 -11.87 -7.27 -10.53
CA PHE A 9 -11.58 -8.16 -11.66
C PHE A 9 -10.79 -7.47 -12.78
N SER A 10 -10.30 -8.24 -13.73
CA SER A 10 -9.64 -7.69 -14.92
C SER A 10 -10.63 -6.82 -15.71
N LYS A 11 -10.13 -5.74 -16.31
CA LYS A 11 -10.92 -4.81 -17.16
C LYS A 11 -12.09 -4.11 -16.45
N THR A 12 -12.08 -3.96 -15.12
CA THR A 12 -13.10 -3.20 -14.37
C THR A 12 -12.74 -1.72 -14.16
N GLY A 13 -11.60 -1.25 -14.66
CA GLY A 13 -11.18 0.15 -14.55
C GLY A 13 -10.12 0.40 -13.45
N LYS A 14 -9.51 -0.64 -12.85
CA LYS A 14 -8.46 -0.47 -11.81
C LYS A 14 -7.36 0.51 -12.20
N THR A 15 -6.68 0.25 -13.31
CA THR A 15 -5.55 1.08 -13.75
C THR A 15 -5.97 2.53 -14.02
N THR A 16 -7.18 2.74 -14.55
CA THR A 16 -7.74 4.09 -14.74
C THR A 16 -7.93 4.76 -13.38
N THR A 17 -8.59 4.08 -12.43
CA THR A 17 -8.80 4.59 -11.07
C THR A 17 -7.48 4.92 -10.39
N VAL A 18 -6.50 4.00 -10.40
CA VAL A 18 -5.15 4.22 -9.85
C VAL A 18 -4.49 5.45 -10.48
N THR A 19 -4.53 5.57 -11.80
CA THR A 19 -3.89 6.68 -12.52
C THR A 19 -4.48 8.04 -12.13
N GLN A 20 -5.80 8.13 -11.97
CA GLN A 20 -6.46 9.37 -11.55
C GLN A 20 -6.12 9.71 -10.09
N ILE A 21 -6.13 8.73 -9.20
CA ILE A 21 -5.74 8.93 -7.79
C ILE A 21 -4.29 9.43 -7.70
N ILE A 22 -3.35 8.82 -8.45
CA ILE A 22 -1.96 9.28 -8.49
C ILE A 22 -1.88 10.75 -8.89
N LYS A 23 -2.56 11.14 -9.99
CA LYS A 23 -2.56 12.53 -10.47
C LYS A 23 -3.07 13.49 -9.40
N GLU A 24 -4.17 13.14 -8.74
CA GLU A 24 -4.78 14.00 -7.72
C GLU A 24 -3.92 14.10 -6.46
N LEU A 25 -3.39 12.99 -5.93
CA LEU A 25 -2.49 13.04 -4.78
C LEU A 25 -1.21 13.83 -5.10
N ARG A 26 -0.66 13.68 -6.31
CA ARG A 26 0.47 14.49 -6.78
C ARG A 26 0.12 15.98 -6.88
N ARG A 27 -1.09 16.33 -7.34
CA ARG A 27 -1.61 17.71 -7.38
C ARG A 27 -1.71 18.31 -5.98
N ARG A 28 -2.06 17.48 -4.96
CA ARG A 28 -2.09 17.86 -3.54
C ARG A 28 -0.70 17.96 -2.90
N GLY A 29 0.38 17.66 -3.63
CA GLY A 29 1.77 17.78 -3.18
C GLY A 29 2.35 16.52 -2.54
N TYR A 30 1.61 15.41 -2.48
CA TYR A 30 2.12 14.16 -1.92
C TYR A 30 3.05 13.43 -2.89
N SER A 31 4.06 12.76 -2.35
CA SER A 31 4.83 11.74 -3.08
C SER A 31 4.04 10.44 -3.13
N VAL A 32 4.04 9.74 -4.30
CA VAL A 32 3.22 8.55 -4.52
C VAL A 32 4.06 7.45 -5.15
N GLY A 33 4.10 6.30 -4.50
CA GLY A 33 4.60 5.04 -5.04
C GLY A 33 3.46 4.10 -5.43
N THR A 34 3.76 3.10 -6.24
CA THR A 34 2.77 2.09 -6.66
C THR A 34 3.34 0.70 -6.65
N VAL A 35 2.52 -0.27 -6.27
CA VAL A 35 2.81 -1.70 -6.42
C VAL A 35 1.71 -2.30 -7.28
N LYS A 36 2.09 -3.00 -8.33
CA LYS A 36 1.13 -3.76 -9.15
C LYS A 36 1.32 -5.24 -8.89
N ASP A 37 0.31 -5.88 -8.32
CA ASP A 37 0.31 -7.34 -8.16
C ASP A 37 -0.03 -8.02 -9.49
N ILE A 38 0.88 -8.85 -9.98
CA ILE A 38 0.80 -9.51 -11.28
C ILE A 38 0.77 -11.02 -11.06
N HIS A 39 -0.36 -11.63 -11.39
CA HIS A 39 -0.59 -13.07 -11.26
C HIS A 39 -0.33 -13.85 -12.58
N TYR A 40 0.63 -13.38 -13.37
CA TYR A 40 1.01 -14.04 -14.61
C TYR A 40 2.38 -14.71 -14.45
N GLU A 41 2.42 -16.03 -14.47
CA GLU A 41 3.63 -16.81 -14.18
C GLU A 41 4.84 -16.48 -15.07
N LYS A 42 4.59 -16.10 -16.32
CA LYS A 42 5.65 -15.73 -17.28
C LYS A 42 6.00 -14.24 -17.25
N PHE A 43 5.49 -13.49 -16.26
CA PHE A 43 5.82 -12.08 -16.14
C PHE A 43 7.29 -11.89 -15.78
N ALA A 44 7.99 -11.09 -16.57
CA ALA A 44 9.31 -10.57 -16.27
C ALA A 44 9.43 -9.16 -16.86
N MET A 45 10.06 -8.24 -16.15
CA MET A 45 10.41 -6.92 -16.67
C MET A 45 11.60 -7.00 -17.60
N ASP A 46 12.55 -7.86 -17.26
CA ASP A 46 13.74 -8.14 -18.08
C ASP A 46 13.47 -9.25 -19.09
N HIS A 47 14.22 -9.30 -20.16
CA HIS A 47 14.02 -10.24 -21.27
C HIS A 47 15.33 -10.80 -21.82
N PRO A 48 15.30 -11.97 -22.50
CA PRO A 48 16.48 -12.55 -23.14
C PRO A 48 17.17 -11.57 -24.09
N GLY A 49 18.49 -11.49 -23.97
CA GLY A 49 19.34 -10.64 -24.81
C GLY A 49 19.97 -9.47 -24.07
N THR A 50 19.40 -9.00 -22.95
CA THR A 50 19.99 -7.95 -22.12
C THR A 50 21.15 -8.48 -21.28
N ASP A 51 22.06 -7.60 -20.85
CA ASP A 51 23.15 -8.00 -19.95
C ASP A 51 22.64 -8.29 -18.54
N THR A 52 21.64 -7.54 -18.07
CA THR A 52 20.93 -7.78 -16.80
C THR A 52 20.31 -9.18 -16.77
N TYR A 53 19.69 -9.62 -17.86
CA TYR A 53 19.19 -10.98 -17.99
C TYR A 53 20.30 -12.02 -17.87
N LYS A 54 21.44 -11.81 -18.53
CA LYS A 54 22.61 -12.71 -18.43
C LYS A 54 23.14 -12.80 -16.99
N HIS A 55 23.17 -11.69 -16.26
CA HIS A 55 23.56 -11.68 -14.83
C HIS A 55 22.63 -12.54 -13.99
N THR A 56 21.30 -12.41 -14.20
CA THR A 56 20.29 -13.22 -13.51
C THR A 56 20.47 -14.72 -13.85
N GLN A 57 20.68 -15.06 -15.13
CA GLN A 57 20.91 -16.45 -15.56
C GLN A 57 22.22 -17.04 -14.99
N ALA A 58 23.22 -16.21 -14.73
CA ALA A 58 24.45 -16.62 -14.07
C ALA A 58 24.30 -16.83 -12.56
N GLY A 59 23.11 -16.56 -11.99
CA GLY A 59 22.78 -16.81 -10.58
C GLY A 59 22.75 -15.58 -9.67
N ALA A 60 22.81 -14.37 -10.21
CA ALA A 60 22.63 -13.16 -9.41
C ALA A 60 21.20 -13.09 -8.86
N GLN A 61 21.06 -12.97 -7.53
CA GLN A 61 19.76 -12.91 -6.84
C GLN A 61 19.12 -11.50 -6.90
N ARG A 62 19.97 -10.49 -7.12
CA ARG A 62 19.57 -9.10 -7.31
C ARG A 62 20.42 -8.51 -8.43
N VAL A 63 19.77 -7.89 -9.40
CA VAL A 63 20.43 -7.14 -10.46
C VAL A 63 19.89 -5.72 -10.45
N THR A 64 20.80 -4.75 -10.49
CA THR A 64 20.43 -3.32 -10.60
C THR A 64 20.93 -2.81 -11.94
N ALA A 65 20.01 -2.28 -12.73
CA ALA A 65 20.33 -1.48 -13.90
C ALA A 65 20.32 -0.01 -13.50
N LEU A 66 21.48 0.63 -13.57
CA LEU A 66 21.66 2.04 -13.25
C LEU A 66 21.75 2.84 -14.55
N GLY A 67 20.63 3.37 -15.00
CA GLY A 67 20.56 4.22 -16.20
C GLY A 67 20.65 5.71 -15.87
N GLU A 68 20.76 6.54 -16.91
CA GLU A 68 20.82 8.00 -16.74
C GLU A 68 19.51 8.64 -16.26
N LYS A 69 18.36 7.99 -16.53
CA LYS A 69 17.02 8.52 -16.21
C LYS A 69 16.27 7.70 -15.19
N GLU A 70 16.59 6.42 -15.08
CA GLU A 70 15.87 5.49 -14.23
C GLU A 70 16.82 4.44 -13.65
N THR A 71 16.42 3.85 -12.54
CA THR A 71 17.12 2.75 -11.90
C THR A 71 16.15 1.62 -11.67
N ASP A 72 16.47 0.43 -12.22
CA ASP A 72 15.70 -0.79 -12.03
C ASP A 72 16.40 -1.71 -11.06
N ILE A 73 15.66 -2.21 -10.07
CA ILE A 73 16.14 -3.22 -9.12
C ILE A 73 15.32 -4.49 -9.32
N LEU A 74 15.93 -5.50 -9.88
CA LEU A 74 15.33 -6.78 -10.17
C LEU A 74 15.71 -7.81 -9.09
N LEU A 75 14.71 -8.42 -8.50
CA LEU A 75 14.85 -9.49 -7.52
C LEU A 75 14.27 -10.78 -8.12
N SER A 76 15.08 -11.83 -8.23
CA SER A 76 14.68 -13.11 -8.84
C SER A 76 13.81 -13.96 -7.90
N ARG A 77 12.89 -13.32 -7.19
CA ARG A 77 11.93 -13.97 -6.28
C ARG A 77 10.69 -13.10 -6.07
N ARG A 78 9.56 -13.74 -5.82
CA ARG A 78 8.40 -13.04 -5.28
C ARG A 78 8.66 -12.63 -3.83
N MET A 79 8.29 -11.43 -3.47
CA MET A 79 8.36 -10.90 -2.11
C MET A 79 6.96 -10.77 -1.53
N ASP A 80 6.86 -10.88 -0.20
CA ASP A 80 5.64 -10.52 0.53
C ASP A 80 5.43 -9.01 0.45
N ILE A 81 4.16 -8.58 0.50
CA ILE A 81 3.82 -7.17 0.35
C ILE A 81 4.45 -6.29 1.43
N ASP A 82 4.51 -6.76 2.68
CA ASP A 82 5.13 -6.02 3.78
C ASP A 82 6.63 -5.80 3.56
N ALA A 83 7.31 -6.79 2.97
CA ALA A 83 8.71 -6.67 2.60
C ALA A 83 8.92 -5.71 1.41
N VAL A 84 7.98 -5.66 0.46
CA VAL A 84 7.99 -4.69 -0.64
C VAL A 84 7.79 -3.28 -0.13
N LEU A 85 6.83 -3.07 0.76
CA LEU A 85 6.50 -1.74 1.32
C LEU A 85 7.68 -1.11 2.06
N LYS A 86 8.61 -1.89 2.62
CA LYS A 86 9.84 -1.37 3.26
C LYS A 86 10.79 -0.62 2.31
N TYR A 87 10.64 -0.77 1.00
CA TYR A 87 11.42 -0.02 0.01
C TYR A 87 10.84 1.36 -0.30
N TYR A 88 9.60 1.64 0.14
CA TYR A 88 8.90 2.89 -0.15
C TYR A 88 9.12 3.91 0.96
N LYS A 89 9.32 5.16 0.55
CA LYS A 89 9.44 6.33 1.44
C LYS A 89 8.43 7.42 1.09
N GLU A 90 7.61 7.14 0.11
CA GLU A 90 6.58 8.03 -0.39
C GLU A 90 5.48 8.25 0.65
N ASP A 91 4.77 9.37 0.56
CA ASP A 91 3.67 9.69 1.46
C ASP A 91 2.52 8.70 1.32
N PHE A 92 2.25 8.27 0.07
CA PHE A 92 1.27 7.26 -0.28
C PHE A 92 1.86 6.13 -1.10
N VAL A 93 1.39 4.90 -0.87
CA VAL A 93 1.63 3.76 -1.74
C VAL A 93 0.29 3.17 -2.16
N ILE A 94 0.06 3.08 -3.48
CA ILE A 94 -1.16 2.52 -4.05
C ILE A 94 -0.87 1.10 -4.54
N LEU A 95 -1.60 0.13 -4.01
CA LEU A 95 -1.51 -1.27 -4.40
C LEU A 95 -2.58 -1.56 -5.47
N GLU A 96 -2.17 -1.86 -6.71
CA GLU A 96 -3.09 -2.30 -7.76
C GLU A 96 -3.16 -3.82 -7.79
N GLY A 97 -4.29 -4.38 -7.44
CA GLY A 97 -4.52 -5.81 -7.32
C GLY A 97 -4.92 -6.23 -5.91
N ASP A 98 -5.05 -7.53 -5.67
CA ASP A 98 -5.39 -8.10 -4.36
C ASP A 98 -4.13 -8.67 -3.70
N SER A 99 -3.33 -7.79 -3.13
CA SER A 99 -2.02 -8.12 -2.56
C SER A 99 -2.09 -8.78 -1.18
N GLY A 100 -3.28 -8.85 -0.57
CA GLY A 100 -3.47 -9.36 0.79
C GLY A 100 -3.02 -8.40 1.90
N ALA A 101 -2.67 -7.15 1.57
CA ALA A 101 -2.32 -6.14 2.55
C ALA A 101 -3.53 -5.77 3.42
N ASP A 102 -3.31 -5.53 4.72
CA ASP A 102 -4.32 -5.00 5.62
C ASP A 102 -4.35 -3.47 5.54
N CYS A 103 -5.14 -2.95 4.60
CA CYS A 103 -5.28 -1.52 4.36
C CYS A 103 -6.66 -1.19 3.75
N PRO A 104 -7.12 0.07 3.82
CA PRO A 104 -8.33 0.50 3.14
C PRO A 104 -8.27 0.18 1.65
N ALA A 105 -9.43 -0.16 1.06
CA ALA A 105 -9.50 -0.59 -0.32
C ALA A 105 -10.58 0.16 -1.11
N ILE A 106 -10.29 0.41 -2.38
CA ILE A 106 -11.27 0.82 -3.38
C ILE A 106 -11.58 -0.39 -4.23
N LEU A 107 -12.87 -0.74 -4.35
CA LEU A 107 -13.30 -1.87 -5.16
C LEU A 107 -13.78 -1.37 -6.53
N THR A 108 -13.22 -1.90 -7.61
CA THR A 108 -13.67 -1.60 -8.96
C THR A 108 -14.49 -2.76 -9.53
N GLY A 109 -15.60 -2.43 -10.18
CA GLY A 109 -16.48 -3.39 -10.82
C GLY A 109 -17.04 -2.87 -12.14
N ALA A 110 -17.55 -3.79 -12.98
CA ALA A 110 -18.36 -3.48 -14.15
C ALA A 110 -19.85 -3.79 -13.89
N THR A 111 -20.12 -4.68 -12.93
CA THR A 111 -21.45 -5.12 -12.50
C THR A 111 -21.52 -5.23 -10.99
N GLU A 112 -22.74 -5.26 -10.43
CA GLU A 112 -22.95 -5.51 -8.99
C GLU A 112 -22.49 -6.90 -8.57
N GLU A 113 -22.55 -7.89 -9.47
CA GLU A 113 -22.03 -9.24 -9.21
C GLU A 113 -20.52 -9.23 -9.01
N ASP A 114 -19.77 -8.42 -9.78
CA ASP A 114 -18.34 -8.22 -9.58
C ASP A 114 -18.04 -7.69 -8.18
N LEU A 115 -18.84 -6.70 -7.73
CA LEU A 115 -18.69 -6.10 -6.41
C LEU A 115 -18.99 -7.12 -5.31
N ALA A 116 -20.11 -7.84 -5.41
CA ALA A 116 -20.52 -8.82 -4.41
C ALA A 116 -19.44 -9.90 -4.17
N LYS A 117 -18.78 -10.36 -5.25
CA LYS A 117 -17.74 -11.41 -5.18
C LYS A 117 -16.43 -10.96 -4.53
N ARG A 118 -16.16 -9.65 -4.48
CA ARG A 118 -14.89 -9.09 -4.02
C ARG A 118 -15.03 -8.12 -2.84
N MET A 119 -16.25 -7.95 -2.32
CA MET A 119 -16.52 -7.10 -1.18
C MET A 119 -15.83 -7.63 0.08
N THR A 120 -15.21 -6.73 0.84
CA THR A 120 -14.64 -6.99 2.16
C THR A 120 -14.85 -5.77 3.05
N ASP A 121 -14.66 -5.92 4.34
CA ASP A 121 -14.82 -4.84 5.33
C ASP A 121 -13.81 -3.70 5.15
N GLN A 122 -12.72 -3.94 4.45
CA GLN A 122 -11.71 -2.92 4.11
C GLN A 122 -12.16 -1.95 3.01
N VAL A 123 -13.25 -2.26 2.26
CA VAL A 123 -13.69 -1.42 1.14
C VAL A 123 -14.33 -0.15 1.67
N ILE A 124 -13.75 1.00 1.31
CA ILE A 124 -14.22 2.35 1.70
C ILE A 124 -15.03 3.03 0.59
N ALA A 125 -14.83 2.65 -0.66
CA ALA A 125 -15.53 3.18 -1.82
C ALA A 125 -15.54 2.18 -2.98
N VAL A 126 -16.46 2.39 -3.90
CA VAL A 126 -16.54 1.67 -5.18
C VAL A 126 -16.19 2.62 -6.32
N SER A 127 -15.58 2.10 -7.39
CA SER A 127 -15.26 2.84 -8.61
C SER A 127 -15.23 1.92 -9.84
N GLY A 128 -14.65 2.39 -10.93
CA GLY A 128 -14.55 1.64 -12.19
C GLY A 128 -15.73 1.83 -13.10
N ILE A 129 -15.98 0.86 -13.99
CA ILE A 129 -17.02 0.96 -15.03
C ILE A 129 -18.43 1.15 -14.44
N ILE A 130 -18.69 0.55 -13.28
CA ILE A 130 -20.00 0.62 -12.63
C ILE A 130 -20.35 2.02 -12.15
N SER A 131 -19.36 2.90 -11.93
CA SER A 131 -19.59 4.28 -11.48
C SER A 131 -20.35 5.15 -12.50
N GLY A 132 -20.48 4.72 -13.75
CA GLY A 132 -21.37 5.35 -14.71
C GLY A 132 -22.85 4.92 -14.58
N LYS A 133 -23.20 4.04 -13.62
CA LYS A 133 -24.54 3.46 -13.47
C LYS A 133 -25.11 3.59 -12.05
N LEU A 134 -24.25 3.70 -11.04
CA LEU A 134 -24.65 3.71 -9.64
C LEU A 134 -23.92 4.87 -8.92
N ASP A 135 -24.63 5.48 -7.98
CA ASP A 135 -24.06 6.48 -7.06
C ASP A 135 -23.68 5.86 -5.70
N HIS A 136 -24.31 4.74 -5.33
CA HIS A 136 -24.06 4.03 -4.09
C HIS A 136 -24.16 2.50 -4.29
N TYR A 137 -23.38 1.77 -3.50
CA TYR A 137 -23.51 0.32 -3.36
C TYR A 137 -23.60 -0.02 -1.86
N GLY A 138 -24.80 -0.32 -1.40
CA GLY A 138 -25.11 -0.38 0.02
C GLY A 138 -24.86 0.96 0.69
N ARG A 139 -23.95 1.00 1.68
CA ARG A 139 -23.55 2.24 2.37
C ARG A 139 -22.31 2.91 1.77
N LEU A 140 -21.70 2.28 0.79
CA LEU A 140 -20.47 2.77 0.18
C LEU A 140 -20.76 3.75 -0.96
N PRO A 141 -20.06 4.87 -1.05
CA PRO A 141 -20.15 5.75 -2.20
C PRO A 141 -19.55 5.06 -3.44
N VAL A 142 -20.18 5.28 -4.59
CA VAL A 142 -19.65 4.89 -5.89
C VAL A 142 -19.18 6.16 -6.58
N ILE A 143 -17.87 6.23 -6.85
CA ILE A 143 -17.21 7.46 -7.32
C ILE A 143 -16.59 7.23 -8.69
N ASN A 144 -16.99 8.06 -9.66
CA ASN A 144 -16.34 8.11 -10.97
C ASN A 144 -15.04 8.91 -10.87
N CYS A 145 -13.90 8.22 -10.79
CA CYS A 145 -12.60 8.88 -10.69
C CYS A 145 -12.20 9.67 -11.94
N LEU A 146 -12.92 9.59 -13.06
CA LEU A 146 -12.69 10.46 -14.21
C LEU A 146 -13.31 11.85 -14.02
N GLU A 147 -14.32 11.98 -13.15
CA GLU A 147 -15.10 13.21 -12.96
C GLU A 147 -14.96 13.77 -11.54
N GLU A 148 -14.82 12.90 -10.53
CA GLU A 148 -14.89 13.26 -9.12
C GLU A 148 -13.70 12.71 -8.30
N VAL A 149 -12.50 12.71 -8.89
CA VAL A 149 -11.31 12.15 -8.23
C VAL A 149 -10.96 12.85 -6.92
N GLU A 150 -11.30 14.13 -6.77
CA GLU A 150 -11.10 14.89 -5.53
C GLU A 150 -11.86 14.26 -4.36
N LYS A 151 -13.12 13.85 -4.57
CA LYS A 151 -13.90 13.15 -3.55
C LYS A 151 -13.27 11.81 -3.15
N MET A 152 -12.72 11.09 -4.13
CA MET A 152 -12.01 9.85 -3.87
C MET A 152 -10.76 10.09 -3.03
N ALA A 153 -9.98 11.12 -3.36
CA ALA A 153 -8.78 11.49 -2.62
C ALA A 153 -9.09 11.91 -1.19
N ASP A 154 -10.18 12.67 -0.96
CA ASP A 154 -10.64 13.06 0.39
C ASP A 154 -10.96 11.83 1.25
N LEU A 155 -11.64 10.84 0.67
CA LEU A 155 -11.93 9.57 1.36
C LEU A 155 -10.66 8.78 1.68
N ILE A 156 -9.70 8.73 0.74
CA ILE A 156 -8.42 8.06 0.93
C ILE A 156 -7.64 8.74 2.06
N GLU A 157 -7.53 10.07 2.04
CA GLU A 157 -6.83 10.81 3.09
C GLU A 157 -7.43 10.50 4.46
N LYS A 158 -8.75 10.61 4.58
CA LYS A 158 -9.46 10.34 5.83
C LYS A 158 -9.26 8.90 6.31
N ALA A 159 -9.46 7.91 5.45
CA ALA A 159 -9.34 6.49 5.82
C ALA A 159 -7.91 6.08 6.18
N THR A 160 -6.91 6.78 5.62
CA THR A 160 -5.49 6.48 5.88
C THR A 160 -4.87 7.37 6.96
N GLU A 161 -5.54 8.44 7.42
CA GLU A 161 -5.14 9.20 8.61
C GLU A 161 -5.27 8.38 9.88
N GLU A 162 -6.32 7.58 9.98
CA GLU A 162 -6.52 6.67 11.11
C GLU A 162 -5.38 5.63 11.21
N GLN A 163 -4.82 5.18 10.07
CA GLN A 163 -3.63 4.31 10.05
C GLN A 163 -2.35 5.00 10.55
N LYS A 164 -2.25 6.32 10.40
CA LYS A 164 -1.11 7.11 10.90
C LYS A 164 -1.14 7.25 12.42
N GLN A 165 -2.33 7.13 13.04
CA GLN A 165 -2.52 7.15 14.49
C GLN A 165 -2.27 5.79 15.17
N GLU A 166 -2.27 4.70 14.46
CA GLU A 166 -1.70 3.46 14.96
C GLU A 166 -0.19 3.57 14.92
N ALA A 167 0.38 4.09 16.02
CA ALA A 167 1.82 4.13 16.21
C ALA A 167 2.36 2.73 15.95
N ASP A 168 3.19 2.59 14.93
CA ASP A 168 3.76 1.28 14.59
C ASP A 168 4.76 0.90 15.67
N VAL A 169 4.49 -0.21 16.35
CA VAL A 169 5.40 -0.74 17.37
C VAL A 169 6.28 -1.79 16.72
N ILE A 170 7.57 -1.48 16.62
CA ILE A 170 8.57 -2.42 16.15
C ILE A 170 9.35 -2.90 17.37
N LEU A 171 9.32 -4.20 17.61
CA LEU A 171 10.19 -4.83 18.62
C LEU A 171 11.38 -5.47 17.91
N THR A 172 12.57 -5.10 18.33
CA THR A 172 13.82 -5.75 17.87
C THR A 172 14.59 -6.34 19.02
N ILE A 173 15.15 -7.53 18.83
CA ILE A 173 16.10 -8.15 19.76
C ILE A 173 17.39 -8.38 18.97
N ASP A 174 18.50 -7.79 19.43
CA ASP A 174 19.80 -7.82 18.75
C ASP A 174 19.73 -7.39 17.26
N GLY A 175 18.86 -6.41 16.96
CA GLY A 175 18.67 -5.89 15.59
C GLY A 175 17.76 -6.75 14.71
N VAL A 176 17.24 -7.86 15.19
CA VAL A 176 16.28 -8.72 14.49
C VAL A 176 14.86 -8.33 14.88
N GLU A 177 14.03 -8.00 13.89
CA GLU A 177 12.63 -7.66 14.12
C GLU A 177 11.84 -8.91 14.55
N ILE A 178 11.10 -8.79 15.65
CA ILE A 178 10.25 -9.85 16.20
C ILE A 178 8.82 -9.65 15.69
N PRO A 179 8.27 -10.59 14.91
CA PRO A 179 6.88 -10.54 14.47
C PRO A 179 5.92 -10.54 15.65
N MET A 180 4.98 -9.60 15.66
CA MET A 180 3.96 -9.49 16.70
C MET A 180 2.57 -9.50 16.11
N VAL A 181 1.65 -10.24 16.73
CA VAL A 181 0.22 -10.14 16.41
C VAL A 181 -0.35 -8.79 16.86
N PRO A 182 -1.42 -8.27 16.21
CA PRO A 182 -1.98 -6.93 16.49
C PRO A 182 -2.27 -6.68 17.97
N PHE A 183 -2.79 -7.67 18.69
CA PHE A 183 -3.05 -7.56 20.12
C PHE A 183 -1.78 -7.25 20.95
N VAL A 184 -0.66 -7.93 20.64
CA VAL A 184 0.61 -7.71 21.35
C VAL A 184 1.19 -6.34 20.99
N LYS A 185 1.13 -5.92 19.71
CA LYS A 185 1.51 -4.57 19.28
C LYS A 185 0.76 -3.51 20.07
N ASN A 186 -0.57 -3.60 20.12
CA ASN A 186 -1.43 -2.65 20.84
C ASN A 186 -1.14 -2.63 22.34
N THR A 187 -0.91 -3.80 22.94
CA THR A 187 -0.58 -3.89 24.36
C THR A 187 0.74 -3.20 24.67
N LEU A 188 1.81 -3.49 23.90
CA LEU A 188 3.12 -2.85 24.07
C LEU A 188 3.04 -1.33 23.83
N LYS A 189 2.32 -0.88 22.80
CA LYS A 189 2.05 0.53 22.55
C LYS A 189 1.47 1.22 23.78
N ASN A 190 0.39 0.69 24.32
CA ASN A 190 -0.31 1.29 25.45
C ASN A 190 0.56 1.31 26.70
N VAL A 191 1.33 0.25 26.96
CA VAL A 191 2.26 0.17 28.09
C VAL A 191 3.39 1.23 27.94
N VAL A 192 4.01 1.30 26.77
CA VAL A 192 5.11 2.25 26.52
C VAL A 192 4.63 3.68 26.59
N ILE A 193 3.54 4.01 25.86
CA ILE A 193 2.96 5.37 25.88
C ILE A 193 2.51 5.74 27.30
N GLY A 194 1.86 4.83 28.01
CA GLY A 194 1.42 5.06 29.40
C GLY A 194 2.61 5.36 30.33
N ALA A 195 3.70 4.64 30.19
CA ALA A 195 4.91 4.85 30.99
C ALA A 195 5.59 6.20 30.68
N VAL A 196 5.71 6.59 29.41
CA VAL A 196 6.43 7.81 29.01
C VAL A 196 5.60 9.08 29.11
N LYS A 197 4.27 9.00 29.08
CA LYS A 197 3.37 10.17 29.26
C LYS A 197 3.59 10.93 30.57
N ALA A 198 4.10 10.24 31.59
CA ALA A 198 4.39 10.84 32.90
C ALA A 198 5.77 11.51 32.98
N LEU A 199 6.58 11.43 31.92
CA LEU A 199 7.95 11.96 31.91
C LEU A 199 7.96 13.38 31.33
N ASP A 200 8.79 14.24 31.93
CA ASP A 200 9.07 15.57 31.40
C ASP A 200 9.72 15.43 30.00
N GLY A 201 9.19 16.18 29.04
CA GLY A 201 9.65 16.14 27.63
C GLY A 201 8.87 15.19 26.72
N TYR A 202 7.81 14.52 27.21
CA TYR A 202 6.90 13.78 26.33
C TYR A 202 6.13 14.76 25.43
N GLU A 203 6.17 14.50 24.12
CA GLU A 203 5.36 15.19 23.12
C GLU A 203 4.55 14.16 22.34
N GLU A 204 3.26 14.39 22.21
CA GLU A 204 2.37 13.49 21.43
C GLU A 204 2.75 13.51 19.94
N GLY A 205 2.77 12.31 19.31
CA GLY A 205 3.12 12.16 17.89
C GLY A 205 4.62 12.07 17.60
N LYS A 206 5.49 12.12 18.62
CA LYS A 206 6.94 11.88 18.47
C LYS A 206 7.28 10.40 18.56
N GLU A 207 8.34 10.02 17.86
CA GLU A 207 8.91 8.66 17.97
C GLU A 207 9.48 8.42 19.37
N ILE A 208 9.12 7.27 19.95
CA ILE A 208 9.63 6.82 21.24
C ILE A 208 10.55 5.62 21.00
N ALA A 209 11.81 5.73 21.33
CA ALA A 209 12.78 4.64 21.26
C ALA A 209 13.17 4.18 22.67
N ILE A 210 12.99 2.90 22.99
CA ILE A 210 13.43 2.29 24.25
C ILE A 210 14.51 1.28 23.93
N ARG A 211 15.67 1.40 24.58
CA ARG A 211 16.77 0.44 24.47
C ARG A 211 17.02 -0.20 25.83
N VAL A 212 16.84 -1.53 25.89
CA VAL A 212 17.14 -2.35 27.07
C VAL A 212 18.38 -3.18 26.74
N LYS A 213 19.36 -3.20 27.63
CA LYS A 213 20.48 -4.14 27.57
C LYS A 213 20.31 -5.10 28.74
N GLY A 214 20.21 -6.39 28.43
CA GLY A 214 20.23 -7.46 29.43
C GLY A 214 21.65 -7.80 29.87
#